data_bf62558ade679f2e83741efdeb916e7f
#
_entry.id   bf62558ade679f2e83741efdeb916e7f
#
_cell.length_a   1.000
_cell.length_b   1.000
_cell.length_c   1.000
_cell.angle_alpha   90.00
_cell.angle_beta   90.00
_cell.angle_gamma   90.00
#
_symmetry.space_group_name_H-M   'P 1'
#
loop_
_entity.id
_entity.type
_entity.pdbx_description
1 polymer ?
#
loop_
_entity_poly.entity_id
_entity_poly.type
_entity_poly.pdbx_seq_one_letter_code
_entity_poly.pdbx_strand_id
1 'polypeptide(L)'
;MPDNHVNFVYKLDGEVSEIDVFKLAPTLLALGELIQESNKLLNPSGKQIGVNVKPFRPGSFIVDLTVFPQNNLQQFLDLLNAHPVEQVKTLLEWIGLIGGGPVGVVQLVKWLKGRPKSVQEIQPGEYRYTAGDDKSITVNARVHQLFSNSTITNNIYRVYASPMEGQSSVTGVKTYLEQDATKTEVKVSRDEVPSMRESVNPSPEATYASEVTVKEHTQHGVFLNPKRGSFENDPRDWSFYRGKSEVITATIKDKDFLRDYQNGKYRLLATDLRIVDLLERQTVVGTIVKKPTYEILQV
;
A
#
# COMPACT_ATOMS: atom_id res chain seq x y z
N MET A 1 -17.40 28.82 4.41
CA MET A 1 -16.10 28.35 3.90
C MET A 1 -16.41 27.19 3.00
N PRO A 2 -15.85 27.06 1.79
CA PRO A 2 -16.07 25.85 1.00
C PRO A 2 -15.55 24.66 1.81
N ASP A 3 -16.36 23.58 1.85
CA ASP A 3 -16.01 22.34 2.54
C ASP A 3 -14.74 21.74 1.94
N ASN A 4 -13.64 21.80 2.66
CA ASN A 4 -12.33 21.33 2.20
C ASN A 4 -12.17 19.82 2.43
N HIS A 5 -13.27 19.06 2.39
CA HIS A 5 -13.32 17.63 2.64
C HIS A 5 -14.35 16.92 1.76
N VAL A 6 -14.15 15.63 1.59
CA VAL A 6 -15.08 14.73 0.91
C VAL A 6 -15.83 13.93 1.94
N ASN A 7 -17.15 13.97 1.93
CA ASN A 7 -18.00 13.12 2.74
C ASN A 7 -18.19 11.78 2.02
N PHE A 8 -17.64 10.73 2.63
CA PHE A 8 -17.59 9.38 2.12
C PHE A 8 -18.33 8.43 3.06
N VAL A 9 -19.12 7.54 2.51
CA VAL A 9 -19.94 6.58 3.27
C VAL A 9 -19.44 5.18 3.02
N TYR A 10 -19.24 4.44 4.10
CA TYR A 10 -19.01 3.01 4.12
C TYR A 10 -20.22 2.33 4.76
N LYS A 11 -20.86 1.40 4.06
CA LYS A 11 -22.09 0.75 4.51
C LYS A 11 -21.99 -0.76 4.38
N LEU A 12 -22.43 -1.46 5.42
CA LEU A 12 -22.66 -2.90 5.38
C LEU A 12 -24.12 -3.18 4.99
N ASP A 13 -24.31 -4.00 3.95
CA ASP A 13 -25.62 -4.47 3.52
C ASP A 13 -25.98 -5.77 4.25
N GLY A 14 -27.27 -5.98 4.48
CA GLY A 14 -27.83 -7.13 5.17
C GLY A 14 -28.58 -6.75 6.44
N GLU A 15 -29.04 -7.74 7.18
CA GLU A 15 -29.72 -7.56 8.47
C GLU A 15 -28.68 -7.49 9.60
N VAL A 16 -27.94 -6.37 9.63
CA VAL A 16 -26.83 -6.15 10.56
C VAL A 16 -27.32 -5.30 11.72
N SER A 17 -27.71 -5.92 12.83
CA SER A 17 -28.05 -5.22 14.08
C SER A 17 -26.82 -4.95 14.95
N GLU A 18 -25.82 -5.83 14.88
CA GLU A 18 -24.56 -5.73 15.60
C GLU A 18 -23.40 -6.29 14.77
N ILE A 19 -22.21 -5.83 15.02
CA ILE A 19 -20.98 -6.33 14.39
C ILE A 19 -19.90 -6.45 15.46
N ASP A 20 -19.13 -7.52 15.38
CA ASP A 20 -17.96 -7.71 16.23
C ASP A 20 -16.92 -6.60 15.99
N VAL A 21 -16.53 -5.92 17.07
CA VAL A 21 -15.54 -4.85 17.04
C VAL A 21 -14.20 -5.33 16.47
N PHE A 22 -13.82 -6.59 16.71
CA PHE A 22 -12.60 -7.19 16.15
C PHE A 22 -12.67 -7.42 14.63
N LYS A 23 -13.86 -7.27 14.03
CA LYS A 23 -14.04 -7.27 12.57
C LYS A 23 -14.20 -5.86 12.01
N LEU A 24 -14.96 -5.01 12.68
CA LEU A 24 -15.21 -3.65 12.21
C LEU A 24 -13.95 -2.76 12.31
N ALA A 25 -13.27 -2.77 13.44
CA ALA A 25 -12.10 -1.91 13.65
C ALA A 25 -10.96 -2.19 12.65
N PRO A 26 -10.55 -3.45 12.39
CA PRO A 26 -9.57 -3.75 11.36
C PRO A 26 -10.00 -3.32 9.95
N THR A 27 -11.29 -3.38 9.65
CA THR A 27 -11.84 -2.93 8.36
C THR A 27 -11.70 -1.41 8.19
N LEU A 28 -12.06 -0.64 9.22
CA LEU A 28 -11.92 0.82 9.18
C LEU A 28 -10.44 1.25 9.13
N LEU A 29 -9.56 0.56 9.85
CA LEU A 29 -8.12 0.77 9.75
C LEU A 29 -7.62 0.47 8.34
N ALA A 30 -8.02 -0.65 7.73
CA ALA A 30 -7.65 -1.02 6.38
C ALA A 30 -8.14 0.02 5.35
N LEU A 31 -9.32 0.60 5.56
CA LEU A 31 -9.83 1.67 4.72
C LEU A 31 -8.96 2.94 4.82
N GLY A 32 -8.57 3.33 6.02
CA GLY A 32 -7.65 4.45 6.23
C GLY A 32 -6.28 4.19 5.58
N GLU A 33 -5.70 3.01 5.81
CA GLU A 33 -4.43 2.57 5.21
C GLU A 33 -4.51 2.53 3.68
N LEU A 34 -5.62 2.02 3.12
CA LEU A 34 -5.86 1.97 1.68
C LEU A 34 -5.76 3.36 1.04
N ILE A 35 -6.43 4.35 1.62
CA ILE A 35 -6.43 5.72 1.11
C ILE A 35 -5.05 6.36 1.26
N GLN A 36 -4.40 6.19 2.43
CA GLN A 36 -3.09 6.78 2.70
C GLN A 36 -1.97 6.18 1.84
N GLU A 37 -1.90 4.85 1.74
CA GLU A 37 -0.87 4.18 0.93
C GLU A 37 -1.08 4.44 -0.57
N SER A 38 -2.34 4.51 -1.05
CA SER A 38 -2.62 4.89 -2.42
C SER A 38 -2.18 6.33 -2.72
N ASN A 39 -2.44 7.26 -1.81
CA ASN A 39 -1.97 8.63 -1.96
C ASN A 39 -0.45 8.72 -1.97
N LYS A 40 0.22 8.04 -1.03
CA LYS A 40 1.68 8.01 -0.94
C LYS A 40 2.33 7.42 -2.20
N LEU A 41 1.74 6.37 -2.77
CA LEU A 41 2.22 5.75 -4.00
C LEU A 41 2.08 6.66 -5.20
N LEU A 42 0.93 7.34 -5.35
CA LEU A 42 0.65 8.18 -6.51
C LEU A 42 1.17 9.61 -6.37
N ASN A 43 1.37 10.10 -5.15
CA ASN A 43 1.81 11.44 -4.82
C ASN A 43 2.92 11.42 -3.75
N PRO A 44 4.10 10.86 -4.03
CA PRO A 44 5.15 10.65 -3.03
C PRO A 44 5.67 11.96 -2.39
N SER A 45 5.56 13.07 -3.09
CA SER A 45 5.90 14.41 -2.59
C SER A 45 4.65 15.22 -2.21
N GLY A 46 3.47 14.59 -2.29
CA GLY A 46 2.18 15.25 -2.08
C GLY A 46 1.78 15.37 -0.62
N LYS A 47 0.66 16.03 -0.40
CA LYS A 47 0.07 16.19 0.93
C LYS A 47 -0.44 14.85 1.45
N GLN A 48 -0.30 14.63 2.75
CA GLN A 48 -0.93 13.49 3.41
C GLN A 48 -2.45 13.67 3.41
N ILE A 49 -3.18 12.56 3.38
CA ILE A 49 -4.63 12.54 3.44
C ILE A 49 -5.06 12.03 4.82
N GLY A 50 -5.91 12.80 5.48
CA GLY A 50 -6.55 12.41 6.73
C GLY A 50 -7.89 11.73 6.45
N VAL A 51 -8.23 10.76 7.29
CA VAL A 51 -9.53 10.07 7.28
C VAL A 51 -10.07 10.09 8.69
N ASN A 52 -11.20 10.77 8.90
CA ASN A 52 -11.90 10.81 10.18
C ASN A 52 -13.22 10.07 10.09
N VAL A 53 -13.58 9.39 11.17
CA VAL A 53 -14.88 8.76 11.34
C VAL A 53 -15.82 9.73 12.03
N LYS A 54 -17.00 9.95 11.46
CA LYS A 54 -18.09 10.72 12.09
C LYS A 54 -18.86 9.84 13.06
N PRO A 55 -19.63 10.43 14.00
CA PRO A 55 -20.54 9.66 14.86
C PRO A 55 -21.51 8.80 14.05
N PHE A 56 -21.76 7.57 14.51
CA PHE A 56 -22.65 6.63 13.83
C PHE A 56 -24.10 7.16 13.78
N ARG A 57 -24.78 6.90 12.67
CA ARG A 57 -26.23 7.21 12.54
C ARG A 57 -27.06 6.06 13.16
N PRO A 58 -28.15 6.38 13.88
CA PRO A 58 -29.07 5.35 14.39
C PRO A 58 -29.71 4.55 13.24
N GLY A 59 -29.82 3.23 13.40
CA GLY A 59 -30.69 2.37 12.58
C GLY A 59 -30.07 1.67 11.38
N SER A 60 -28.76 1.84 11.08
CA SER A 60 -28.07 1.04 10.05
C SER A 60 -26.57 1.04 10.30
N PHE A 61 -25.89 0.00 9.78
CA PHE A 61 -24.43 -0.09 9.85
C PHE A 61 -23.80 0.80 8.77
N ILE A 62 -23.91 2.11 8.99
CA ILE A 62 -23.36 3.17 8.14
C ILE A 62 -22.27 3.86 8.92
N VAL A 63 -21.08 3.91 8.35
CA VAL A 63 -19.95 4.68 8.86
C VAL A 63 -19.73 5.85 7.93
N ASP A 64 -19.98 7.04 8.42
CA ASP A 64 -19.70 8.28 7.72
C ASP A 64 -18.25 8.70 7.98
N LEU A 65 -17.53 9.00 6.92
CA LEU A 65 -16.14 9.39 6.98
C LEU A 65 -15.96 10.76 6.31
N THR A 66 -14.98 11.50 6.79
CA THR A 66 -14.44 12.67 6.12
C THR A 66 -13.04 12.39 5.63
N VAL A 67 -12.81 12.59 4.33
CA VAL A 67 -11.50 12.45 3.70
C VAL A 67 -11.03 13.84 3.28
N PHE A 68 -9.86 14.24 3.74
CA PHE A 68 -9.35 15.60 3.54
C PHE A 68 -7.80 15.61 3.46
N PRO A 69 -7.21 16.57 2.71
CA PRO A 69 -5.78 16.77 2.71
C PRO A 69 -5.33 17.34 4.07
N GLN A 70 -4.31 16.72 4.69
CA GLN A 70 -3.72 17.24 5.92
C GLN A 70 -2.78 18.41 5.58
N ASN A 71 -2.98 19.55 6.24
CA ASN A 71 -2.22 20.77 5.98
C ASN A 71 -1.37 21.16 7.18
N ASN A 72 -0.09 21.52 6.93
CA ASN A 72 0.64 22.43 7.79
C ASN A 72 0.31 23.88 7.38
N LEU A 73 0.40 24.82 8.33
CA LEU A 73 -0.07 26.21 8.20
C LEU A 73 0.43 26.94 6.92
N GLN A 74 1.68 26.64 6.49
CA GLN A 74 2.29 27.23 5.29
C GLN A 74 1.61 26.76 3.98
N GLN A 75 1.02 25.58 3.99
CA GLN A 75 0.35 24.99 2.83
C GLN A 75 -1.10 25.48 2.66
N PHE A 76 -1.64 26.16 3.68
CA PHE A 76 -2.99 26.76 3.61
C PHE A 76 -3.06 27.90 2.58
N LEU A 77 -1.98 28.63 2.39
CA LEU A 77 -1.89 29.72 1.42
C LEU A 77 -1.82 29.22 -0.04
N ASP A 78 -1.20 28.07 -0.28
CA ASP A 78 -1.14 27.42 -1.60
C ASP A 78 -2.48 26.79 -2.00
N LEU A 79 -3.34 26.51 -1.01
CA LEU A 79 -4.66 25.91 -1.18
C LEU A 79 -5.69 26.84 -1.82
N LEU A 80 -5.49 28.15 -1.77
CA LEU A 80 -6.42 29.13 -2.35
C LEU A 80 -6.51 29.03 -3.88
N ASN A 81 -5.52 28.38 -4.52
CA ASN A 81 -5.45 28.21 -5.99
C ASN A 81 -5.57 26.74 -6.47
N ALA A 82 -5.73 25.76 -5.56
CA ALA A 82 -5.87 24.35 -5.92
C ALA A 82 -7.27 23.84 -5.55
N HIS A 83 -7.79 22.85 -6.29
CA HIS A 83 -9.04 22.17 -5.97
C HIS A 83 -8.77 20.87 -5.17
N PRO A 84 -8.46 20.95 -3.86
CA PRO A 84 -8.02 19.79 -3.07
C PRO A 84 -9.11 18.71 -2.93
N VAL A 85 -10.37 19.11 -2.97
CA VAL A 85 -11.52 18.20 -2.94
C VAL A 85 -11.57 17.33 -4.19
N GLU A 86 -11.29 17.89 -5.36
CA GLU A 86 -11.26 17.13 -6.61
C GLU A 86 -10.09 16.14 -6.66
N GLN A 87 -8.94 16.48 -6.08
CA GLN A 87 -7.81 15.56 -5.98
C GLN A 87 -8.14 14.36 -5.10
N VAL A 88 -8.83 14.58 -3.98
CA VAL A 88 -9.30 13.49 -3.09
C VAL A 88 -10.32 12.63 -3.82
N LYS A 89 -11.31 13.20 -4.50
CA LYS A 89 -12.29 12.44 -5.29
C LYS A 89 -11.62 11.60 -6.35
N THR A 90 -10.72 12.19 -7.14
CA THR A 90 -9.96 11.48 -8.18
C THR A 90 -9.16 10.30 -7.60
N LEU A 91 -8.54 10.45 -6.43
CA LEU A 91 -7.87 9.35 -5.75
C LEU A 91 -8.86 8.23 -5.38
N LEU A 92 -10.01 8.58 -4.78
CA LEU A 92 -11.05 7.60 -4.42
C LEU A 92 -11.61 6.87 -5.66
N GLU A 93 -11.71 7.55 -6.82
CA GLU A 93 -12.08 6.95 -8.11
C GLU A 93 -11.02 5.96 -8.59
N TRP A 94 -9.73 6.31 -8.58
CA TRP A 94 -8.66 5.39 -8.99
C TRP A 94 -8.56 4.16 -8.10
N ILE A 95 -8.76 4.31 -6.79
CA ILE A 95 -8.86 3.16 -5.87
C ILE A 95 -10.12 2.34 -6.22
N GLY A 96 -11.19 3.00 -6.66
CA GLY A 96 -12.49 2.40 -6.91
C GLY A 96 -13.37 2.35 -5.65
N LEU A 97 -13.11 3.24 -4.68
CA LEU A 97 -13.98 3.44 -3.52
C LEU A 97 -15.25 4.21 -3.87
N ILE A 98 -15.23 4.97 -4.96
CA ILE A 98 -16.39 5.62 -5.54
C ILE A 98 -16.45 5.35 -7.04
N GLY A 99 -17.67 5.27 -7.57
CA GLY A 99 -17.96 5.15 -8.98
C GLY A 99 -18.14 6.51 -9.66
N GLY A 100 -18.53 6.48 -10.93
CA GLY A 100 -18.82 7.68 -11.76
C GLY A 100 -17.62 8.16 -12.57
N GLY A 101 -16.42 7.67 -12.29
CA GLY A 101 -15.19 7.96 -13.02
C GLY A 101 -14.69 6.78 -13.87
N PRO A 102 -13.40 6.78 -14.22
CA PRO A 102 -12.76 5.65 -14.91
C PRO A 102 -12.77 4.38 -14.05
N VAL A 103 -12.47 3.24 -14.67
CA VAL A 103 -12.37 1.96 -13.95
C VAL A 103 -11.29 2.07 -12.87
N GLY A 104 -11.68 1.95 -11.60
CA GLY A 104 -10.76 1.91 -10.46
C GLY A 104 -10.31 0.49 -10.12
N VAL A 105 -9.43 0.36 -9.12
CA VAL A 105 -8.86 -0.95 -8.74
C VAL A 105 -9.94 -1.92 -8.26
N VAL A 106 -10.90 -1.47 -7.45
CA VAL A 106 -12.00 -2.35 -6.96
C VAL A 106 -12.81 -2.91 -8.14
N GLN A 107 -13.14 -2.05 -9.13
CA GLN A 107 -13.87 -2.47 -10.34
C GLN A 107 -13.02 -3.44 -11.19
N LEU A 108 -11.71 -3.19 -11.30
CA LEU A 108 -10.80 -4.09 -12.01
C LEU A 108 -10.74 -5.48 -11.33
N VAL A 109 -10.59 -5.52 -10.00
CA VAL A 109 -10.60 -6.77 -9.21
C VAL A 109 -11.89 -7.54 -9.42
N LYS A 110 -13.05 -6.88 -9.37
CA LYS A 110 -14.36 -7.49 -9.61
C LYS A 110 -14.51 -8.02 -11.04
N TRP A 111 -14.02 -7.25 -12.02
CA TRP A 111 -14.13 -7.59 -13.43
C TRP A 111 -13.24 -8.78 -13.78
N LEU A 112 -12.04 -8.88 -13.23
CA LEU A 112 -11.10 -9.99 -13.47
C LEU A 112 -11.64 -11.33 -12.99
N LYS A 113 -12.45 -11.38 -11.93
CA LYS A 113 -12.97 -12.59 -11.29
C LYS A 113 -11.92 -13.65 -10.98
N GLY A 114 -10.71 -13.20 -10.67
CA GLY A 114 -9.54 -14.02 -10.43
C GLY A 114 -8.28 -13.32 -10.92
N ARG A 115 -7.25 -14.10 -11.24
CA ARG A 115 -5.99 -13.54 -11.74
C ARG A 115 -6.12 -13.14 -13.21
N PRO A 116 -5.50 -12.03 -13.62
CA PRO A 116 -5.42 -11.72 -15.03
C PRO A 116 -4.57 -12.78 -15.77
N LYS A 117 -5.00 -13.18 -16.95
CA LYS A 117 -4.27 -14.09 -17.83
C LYS A 117 -3.04 -13.40 -18.44
N SER A 118 -3.16 -12.10 -18.74
CA SER A 118 -2.05 -11.28 -19.22
C SER A 118 -2.28 -9.81 -18.90
N VAL A 119 -1.17 -9.07 -18.81
CA VAL A 119 -1.17 -7.61 -18.70
C VAL A 119 -0.17 -7.07 -19.71
N GLN A 120 -0.57 -6.10 -20.51
CA GLN A 120 0.26 -5.48 -21.56
C GLN A 120 0.10 -3.98 -21.54
N GLU A 121 1.20 -3.26 -21.60
CA GLU A 121 1.17 -1.83 -21.94
C GLU A 121 0.92 -1.69 -23.43
N ILE A 122 -0.20 -1.08 -23.81
CA ILE A 122 -0.62 -0.94 -25.22
C ILE A 122 -0.19 0.40 -25.82
N GLN A 123 -0.05 1.41 -24.97
CA GLN A 123 0.55 2.71 -25.27
C GLN A 123 1.03 3.34 -23.94
N PRO A 124 1.91 4.34 -23.98
CA PRO A 124 2.44 4.93 -22.77
C PRO A 124 1.35 5.33 -21.78
N GLY A 125 1.35 4.69 -20.61
CA GLY A 125 0.39 4.95 -19.54
C GLY A 125 -0.97 4.25 -19.66
N GLU A 126 -1.18 3.35 -20.62
CA GLU A 126 -2.38 2.53 -20.76
C GLU A 126 -2.07 1.04 -20.76
N TYR A 127 -2.74 0.30 -19.88
CA TYR A 127 -2.51 -1.12 -19.63
C TYR A 127 -3.77 -1.93 -19.96
N ARG A 128 -3.61 -2.94 -20.81
CA ARG A 128 -4.65 -3.91 -21.12
C ARG A 128 -4.52 -5.13 -20.23
N TYR A 129 -5.56 -5.42 -19.49
CA TYR A 129 -5.73 -6.63 -18.70
C TYR A 129 -6.60 -7.61 -19.43
N THR A 130 -6.18 -8.87 -19.53
CA THR A 130 -6.99 -9.96 -20.11
C THR A 130 -7.40 -10.90 -18.97
N ALA A 131 -8.70 -11.16 -18.84
CA ALA A 131 -9.25 -12.09 -17.87
C ALA A 131 -9.14 -13.55 -18.34
N GLY A 132 -9.46 -14.50 -17.47
CA GLY A 132 -9.44 -15.93 -17.80
C GLY A 132 -10.38 -16.34 -18.93
N ASP A 133 -11.45 -15.57 -19.17
CA ASP A 133 -12.43 -15.75 -20.26
C ASP A 133 -12.01 -15.02 -21.57
N ASP A 134 -10.76 -14.63 -21.69
CA ASP A 134 -10.17 -13.92 -22.84
C ASP A 134 -10.73 -12.52 -23.11
N LYS A 135 -11.62 -12.01 -22.28
CA LYS A 135 -12.04 -10.61 -22.36
C LYS A 135 -10.94 -9.69 -21.88
N SER A 136 -10.94 -8.48 -22.40
CA SER A 136 -9.93 -7.48 -22.04
C SER A 136 -10.57 -6.18 -21.59
N ILE A 137 -9.90 -5.51 -20.65
CA ILE A 137 -10.21 -4.16 -20.19
C ILE A 137 -8.95 -3.31 -20.19
N THR A 138 -9.07 -2.03 -20.50
CA THR A 138 -7.95 -1.09 -20.46
C THR A 138 -8.09 -0.17 -19.25
N VAL A 139 -7.00 0.01 -18.53
CA VAL A 139 -6.89 0.94 -17.39
C VAL A 139 -5.70 1.86 -17.57
N ASN A 140 -5.74 3.01 -16.91
CA ASN A 140 -4.61 3.95 -16.91
C ASN A 140 -3.48 3.50 -15.97
N ALA A 141 -2.30 4.14 -16.13
CA ALA A 141 -1.11 3.84 -15.33
C ALA A 141 -1.33 3.96 -13.82
N ARG A 142 -2.20 4.86 -13.35
CA ARG A 142 -2.47 5.04 -11.93
C ARG A 142 -3.17 3.82 -11.34
N VAL A 143 -4.20 3.33 -12.01
CA VAL A 143 -4.92 2.12 -11.62
C VAL A 143 -4.02 0.88 -11.72
N HIS A 144 -3.21 0.76 -12.79
CA HIS A 144 -2.21 -0.30 -12.91
C HIS A 144 -1.22 -0.27 -11.74
N GLN A 145 -0.68 0.89 -11.39
CA GLN A 145 0.28 1.06 -10.30
C GLN A 145 -0.33 0.67 -8.94
N LEU A 146 -1.57 1.08 -8.67
CA LEU A 146 -2.29 0.71 -7.47
C LEU A 146 -2.58 -0.80 -7.41
N PHE A 147 -3.06 -1.39 -8.49
CA PHE A 147 -3.37 -2.83 -8.56
C PHE A 147 -2.12 -3.70 -8.39
N SER A 148 -0.98 -3.25 -8.89
CA SER A 148 0.31 -3.96 -8.77
C SER A 148 0.92 -3.91 -7.35
N ASN A 149 0.36 -3.10 -6.45
CA ASN A 149 0.81 -2.98 -5.07
C ASN A 149 0.03 -3.93 -4.15
N SER A 150 0.72 -4.94 -3.60
CA SER A 150 0.10 -5.96 -2.74
C SER A 150 -0.51 -5.40 -1.46
N THR A 151 0.05 -4.33 -0.87
CA THR A 151 -0.53 -3.69 0.32
C THR A 151 -1.88 -3.08 -0.01
N ILE A 152 -1.99 -2.42 -1.16
CA ILE A 152 -3.24 -1.80 -1.62
C ILE A 152 -4.30 -2.86 -1.93
N THR A 153 -3.96 -3.90 -2.69
CA THR A 153 -4.91 -4.98 -3.02
C THR A 153 -5.34 -5.77 -1.79
N ASN A 154 -4.43 -6.03 -0.84
CA ASN A 154 -4.77 -6.65 0.44
C ASN A 154 -5.72 -5.77 1.27
N ASN A 155 -5.51 -4.45 1.31
CA ASN A 155 -6.42 -3.55 2.01
C ASN A 155 -7.79 -3.48 1.32
N ILE A 156 -7.87 -3.54 -0.01
CA ILE A 156 -9.15 -3.68 -0.73
C ILE A 156 -9.90 -4.95 -0.26
N TYR A 157 -9.21 -6.08 -0.14
CA TYR A 157 -9.81 -7.30 0.38
C TYR A 157 -10.31 -7.13 1.82
N ARG A 158 -9.51 -6.54 2.70
CA ARG A 158 -9.87 -6.28 4.10
C ARG A 158 -11.06 -5.33 4.23
N VAL A 159 -11.19 -4.35 3.34
CA VAL A 159 -12.30 -3.39 3.33
C VAL A 159 -13.60 -4.04 2.85
N TYR A 160 -13.56 -4.80 1.77
CA TYR A 160 -14.78 -5.28 1.13
C TYR A 160 -15.13 -6.74 1.46
N ALA A 161 -14.15 -7.62 1.52
CA ALA A 161 -14.39 -9.06 1.66
C ALA A 161 -14.40 -9.54 3.12
N SER A 162 -13.42 -9.09 3.93
CA SER A 162 -13.28 -9.55 5.32
C SER A 162 -14.53 -9.32 6.20
N PRO A 163 -15.31 -8.25 6.08
CA PRO A 163 -16.53 -8.07 6.87
C PRO A 163 -17.60 -9.14 6.63
N MET A 164 -17.58 -9.75 5.44
CA MET A 164 -18.51 -10.82 5.09
C MET A 164 -18.05 -12.20 5.54
N GLU A 165 -16.74 -12.36 5.83
CA GLU A 165 -16.19 -13.63 6.27
C GLU A 165 -16.59 -13.96 7.71
N GLY A 166 -17.23 -15.12 7.89
CA GLY A 166 -17.68 -15.57 9.20
C GLY A 166 -18.83 -14.75 9.83
N GLN A 167 -19.53 -13.92 9.03
CA GLN A 167 -20.69 -13.15 9.47
C GLN A 167 -21.80 -13.21 8.40
N SER A 168 -22.70 -14.17 8.53
CA SER A 168 -23.75 -14.45 7.53
C SER A 168 -24.74 -13.29 7.35
N SER A 169 -24.95 -12.47 8.38
CA SER A 169 -25.84 -11.29 8.35
C SER A 169 -25.33 -10.17 7.40
N VAL A 170 -24.02 -10.11 7.12
CA VAL A 170 -23.47 -9.14 6.17
C VAL A 170 -23.51 -9.74 4.78
N THR A 171 -24.34 -9.23 3.88
CA THR A 171 -24.51 -9.72 2.50
C THR A 171 -23.72 -8.95 1.46
N GLY A 172 -23.23 -7.77 1.82
CA GLY A 172 -22.45 -6.92 0.92
C GLY A 172 -21.83 -5.72 1.65
N VAL A 173 -20.97 -5.06 0.94
CA VAL A 173 -20.34 -3.78 1.36
C VAL A 173 -20.54 -2.77 0.26
N LYS A 174 -20.94 -1.56 0.65
CA LYS A 174 -21.11 -0.42 -0.24
C LYS A 174 -20.27 0.76 0.20
N THR A 175 -19.80 1.49 -0.79
CA THR A 175 -19.10 2.75 -0.59
C THR A 175 -19.61 3.78 -1.61
N TYR A 176 -19.75 5.04 -1.20
CA TYR A 176 -20.25 6.11 -2.06
C TYR A 176 -19.96 7.48 -1.45
N LEU A 177 -20.13 8.54 -2.26
CA LEU A 177 -20.17 9.92 -1.76
C LEU A 177 -21.55 10.24 -1.20
N GLU A 178 -21.60 10.83 0.01
CA GLU A 178 -22.87 11.17 0.67
C GLU A 178 -23.77 12.07 -0.21
N GLN A 179 -23.17 13.00 -0.96
CA GLN A 179 -23.90 13.96 -1.79
C GLN A 179 -24.42 13.38 -3.11
N ASP A 180 -23.88 12.26 -3.59
CA ASP A 180 -24.22 11.67 -4.90
C ASP A 180 -24.19 10.13 -4.85
N ALA A 181 -24.90 9.58 -3.86
CA ALA A 181 -24.88 8.14 -3.56
C ALA A 181 -25.24 7.27 -4.79
N THR A 182 -26.24 7.68 -5.56
CA THR A 182 -26.74 6.87 -6.69
C THR A 182 -25.71 6.73 -7.82
N LYS A 183 -24.95 7.80 -8.10
CA LYS A 183 -23.97 7.80 -9.20
C LYS A 183 -22.60 7.26 -8.78
N THR A 184 -22.28 7.35 -7.48
CA THR A 184 -20.96 7.03 -6.98
C THR A 184 -20.90 5.71 -6.21
N GLU A 185 -22.04 4.97 -6.11
CA GLU A 185 -22.06 3.69 -5.38
C GLU A 185 -21.14 2.65 -6.01
N VAL A 186 -20.30 2.08 -5.18
CA VAL A 186 -19.51 0.86 -5.47
C VAL A 186 -19.97 -0.21 -4.49
N LYS A 187 -20.45 -1.33 -5.02
CA LYS A 187 -20.94 -2.45 -4.22
C LYS A 187 -20.10 -3.69 -4.50
N VAL A 188 -19.77 -4.40 -3.43
CA VAL A 188 -19.25 -5.77 -3.47
C VAL A 188 -20.20 -6.65 -2.68
N SER A 189 -20.69 -7.72 -3.30
CA SER A 189 -21.60 -8.69 -2.71
C SER A 189 -20.84 -9.95 -2.26
N ARG A 190 -21.46 -10.72 -1.38
CA ARG A 190 -20.85 -11.93 -0.79
C ARG A 190 -20.41 -12.96 -1.83
N ASP A 191 -21.14 -13.12 -2.90
CA ASP A 191 -20.82 -14.04 -4.00
C ASP A 191 -19.54 -13.64 -4.78
N GLU A 192 -19.12 -12.38 -4.68
CA GLU A 192 -17.88 -11.88 -5.30
C GLU A 192 -16.62 -12.11 -4.43
N VAL A 193 -16.78 -12.45 -3.13
CA VAL A 193 -15.65 -12.61 -2.20
C VAL A 193 -14.64 -13.69 -2.64
N PRO A 194 -15.05 -14.88 -3.11
CA PRO A 194 -14.09 -15.91 -3.55
C PRO A 194 -13.21 -15.42 -4.69
N SER A 195 -13.81 -14.80 -5.71
CA SER A 195 -13.08 -14.28 -6.87
C SER A 195 -12.18 -13.09 -6.50
N MET A 196 -12.60 -12.23 -5.58
CA MET A 196 -11.74 -11.17 -5.05
C MET A 196 -10.50 -11.73 -4.36
N ARG A 197 -10.65 -12.79 -3.56
CA ARG A 197 -9.52 -13.44 -2.89
C ARG A 197 -8.47 -13.92 -3.90
N GLU A 198 -8.92 -14.55 -5.00
CA GLU A 198 -8.02 -14.99 -6.07
C GLU A 198 -7.33 -13.83 -6.80
N SER A 199 -8.04 -12.72 -6.99
CA SER A 199 -7.51 -11.54 -7.69
C SER A 199 -6.46 -10.80 -6.89
N VAL A 200 -6.58 -10.73 -5.54
CA VAL A 200 -5.68 -9.96 -4.67
C VAL A 200 -4.54 -10.80 -4.08
N ASN A 201 -4.59 -12.13 -4.22
CA ASN A 201 -3.54 -13.03 -3.72
C ASN A 201 -2.62 -13.45 -4.89
N PRO A 202 -1.60 -12.64 -5.25
CA PRO A 202 -0.70 -13.01 -6.32
C PRO A 202 0.04 -14.28 -5.92
N SER A 203 -0.04 -15.34 -6.74
CA SER A 203 0.91 -16.43 -6.64
C SER A 203 2.32 -15.89 -6.78
N PRO A 204 3.32 -16.46 -6.09
CA PRO A 204 4.72 -16.12 -6.31
C PRO A 204 5.15 -16.20 -7.79
N GLU A 205 4.44 -17.01 -8.59
CA GLU A 205 4.70 -17.20 -10.03
C GLU A 205 3.99 -16.21 -10.95
N ALA A 206 2.99 -15.48 -10.46
CA ALA A 206 2.33 -14.40 -11.20
C ALA A 206 2.98 -13.04 -10.96
N THR A 207 4.28 -13.03 -10.74
CA THR A 207 5.06 -11.82 -10.99
C THR A 207 5.01 -11.63 -12.50
N TYR A 208 4.01 -10.86 -12.97
CA TYR A 208 4.02 -10.38 -14.35
C TYR A 208 5.44 -9.95 -14.63
N ALA A 209 5.93 -10.24 -15.81
CA ALA A 209 7.25 -9.84 -16.29
C ALA A 209 7.38 -8.30 -16.34
N SER A 210 7.11 -7.65 -15.24
CA SER A 210 7.65 -6.36 -14.91
C SER A 210 9.14 -6.61 -14.82
N GLU A 211 9.91 -6.07 -15.73
CA GLU A 211 11.36 -6.14 -15.67
C GLU A 211 11.78 -5.83 -14.23
N VAL A 212 12.27 -6.86 -13.54
CA VAL A 212 12.87 -6.68 -12.23
C VAL A 212 14.24 -6.10 -12.47
N THR A 213 14.34 -4.80 -12.36
CA THR A 213 15.63 -4.13 -12.44
C THR A 213 16.22 -4.07 -11.04
N VAL A 214 17.34 -4.73 -10.84
CA VAL A 214 18.15 -4.58 -9.64
C VAL A 214 19.25 -3.56 -9.94
N LYS A 215 19.16 -2.41 -9.28
CA LYS A 215 20.24 -1.42 -9.31
C LYS A 215 21.16 -1.70 -8.12
N GLU A 216 22.41 -2.00 -8.40
CA GLU A 216 23.44 -2.20 -7.40
C GLU A 216 24.34 -0.97 -7.36
N HIS A 217 24.60 -0.49 -6.15
CA HIS A 217 25.51 0.61 -5.91
C HIS A 217 26.46 0.27 -4.78
N THR A 218 27.74 0.09 -5.10
CA THR A 218 28.78 -0.14 -4.09
C THR A 218 29.39 1.19 -3.67
N GLN A 219 29.38 1.44 -2.38
CA GLN A 219 30.01 2.60 -1.75
C GLN A 219 31.20 2.13 -0.92
N HIS A 220 32.39 2.64 -1.23
CA HIS A 220 33.59 2.32 -0.51
C HIS A 220 33.85 3.30 0.64
N GLY A 221 34.36 2.81 1.75
CA GLY A 221 34.75 3.65 2.87
C GLY A 221 33.58 4.30 3.62
N VAL A 222 32.43 3.64 3.68
CA VAL A 222 31.24 4.13 4.39
C VAL A 222 31.43 4.00 5.89
N PHE A 223 31.17 5.08 6.64
CA PHE A 223 31.24 5.07 8.10
C PHE A 223 29.95 4.57 8.71
N LEU A 224 30.02 3.46 9.46
CA LEU A 224 28.89 2.86 10.18
C LEU A 224 29.20 2.68 11.66
N ASN A 225 28.23 2.98 12.52
CA ASN A 225 28.29 2.66 13.94
C ASN A 225 27.40 1.46 14.26
N PRO A 226 27.90 0.41 14.91
CA PRO A 226 27.11 -0.74 15.31
C PRO A 226 25.96 -0.32 16.23
N LYS A 227 24.75 -0.78 15.91
CA LYS A 227 23.55 -0.59 16.75
C LYS A 227 23.14 -1.90 17.41
N ARG A 228 23.15 -2.98 16.64
CA ARG A 228 22.75 -4.32 17.07
C ARG A 228 23.50 -5.36 16.25
N GLY A 229 24.10 -6.34 16.93
CA GLY A 229 24.70 -7.54 16.31
C GLY A 229 23.78 -8.73 16.39
N SER A 230 24.15 -9.82 15.69
CA SER A 230 23.51 -11.12 15.83
C SER A 230 24.22 -11.94 16.91
N PHE A 231 23.47 -12.46 17.88
CA PHE A 231 24.01 -13.35 18.91
C PHE A 231 24.12 -14.82 18.44
N GLU A 232 23.43 -15.19 17.35
CA GLU A 232 23.40 -16.56 16.79
C GLU A 232 24.38 -16.74 15.63
N ASN A 233 25.34 -15.84 15.47
CA ASN A 233 26.32 -15.85 14.37
C ASN A 233 25.67 -15.83 12.97
N ASP A 234 24.43 -15.34 12.88
CA ASP A 234 23.77 -15.12 11.58
C ASP A 234 24.37 -13.85 10.93
N PRO A 235 24.93 -13.93 9.72
CA PRO A 235 25.43 -12.76 9.01
C PRO A 235 24.34 -11.73 8.67
N ARG A 236 23.09 -12.15 8.81
CA ARG A 236 21.93 -11.34 8.50
C ARG A 236 21.45 -10.48 9.63
N ASP A 237 20.86 -9.77 10.06
CA ASP A 237 20.28 -9.10 11.25
C ASP A 237 21.22 -8.13 11.98
N TRP A 238 22.25 -7.68 11.30
CA TRP A 238 23.11 -6.63 11.84
C TRP A 238 22.52 -5.27 11.53
N SER A 239 22.38 -4.42 12.54
CA SER A 239 21.88 -3.05 12.38
C SER A 239 22.96 -2.04 12.71
N PHE A 240 23.02 -0.99 11.89
CA PHE A 240 24.02 0.07 11.99
C PHE A 240 23.37 1.43 11.88
N TYR A 241 23.97 2.42 12.54
CA TYR A 241 23.69 3.82 12.26
C TYR A 241 24.57 4.28 11.09
N ARG A 242 23.95 4.90 10.09
CA ARG A 242 24.58 5.58 8.97
C ARG A 242 24.33 7.08 9.14
N GLY A 243 25.41 7.82 9.49
CA GLY A 243 25.27 9.21 9.89
C GLY A 243 24.53 9.39 11.23
N LYS A 244 23.78 10.51 11.37
CA LYS A 244 23.20 10.90 12.67
C LYS A 244 21.90 10.18 13.05
N SER A 245 21.11 9.72 12.07
CA SER A 245 19.75 9.23 12.35
C SER A 245 19.26 8.06 11.49
N GLU A 246 19.96 7.75 10.40
CA GLU A 246 19.57 6.64 9.54
C GLU A 246 19.98 5.31 10.16
N VAL A 247 19.04 4.37 10.27
CA VAL A 247 19.31 2.99 10.70
C VAL A 247 19.14 2.07 9.50
N ILE A 248 20.21 1.37 9.16
CA ILE A 248 20.20 0.34 8.13
C ILE A 248 20.34 -1.04 8.77
N THR A 249 19.72 -2.05 8.16
CA THR A 249 19.96 -3.46 8.48
C THR A 249 20.73 -4.06 7.31
N ALA A 250 21.88 -4.66 7.59
CA ALA A 250 22.77 -5.19 6.57
C ALA A 250 23.18 -6.63 6.86
N THR A 251 23.41 -7.39 5.79
CA THR A 251 24.03 -8.71 5.85
C THR A 251 25.54 -8.57 5.71
N ILE A 252 26.32 -9.12 6.64
CA ILE A 252 27.78 -9.09 6.56
C ILE A 252 28.26 -10.26 5.70
N LYS A 253 28.98 -9.94 4.62
CA LYS A 253 29.58 -10.91 3.70
C LYS A 253 31.06 -11.16 3.96
N ASP A 254 31.71 -10.31 4.75
CA ASP A 254 33.10 -10.48 5.18
C ASP A 254 33.24 -11.65 6.15
N LYS A 255 33.67 -12.78 5.62
CA LYS A 255 33.83 -14.03 6.39
C LYS A 255 34.96 -13.96 7.40
N ASP A 256 36.01 -13.21 7.10
CA ASP A 256 37.15 -13.08 8.00
C ASP A 256 36.79 -12.22 9.19
N PHE A 257 36.06 -11.13 8.97
CA PHE A 257 35.50 -10.32 10.04
C PHE A 257 34.56 -11.14 10.95
N LEU A 258 33.62 -11.90 10.36
CA LEU A 258 32.69 -12.74 11.15
C LEU A 258 33.41 -13.79 11.97
N ARG A 259 34.42 -14.47 11.40
CA ARG A 259 35.24 -15.46 12.11
C ARG A 259 36.00 -14.82 13.29
N ASP A 260 36.61 -13.67 13.05
CA ASP A 260 37.40 -12.98 14.07
C ASP A 260 36.51 -12.43 15.19
N TYR A 261 35.30 -11.97 14.85
CA TYR A 261 34.27 -11.54 15.82
C TYR A 261 33.79 -12.74 16.68
N GLN A 262 33.51 -13.89 16.06
CA GLN A 262 33.09 -15.12 16.74
C GLN A 262 34.18 -15.63 17.72
N ASN A 263 35.42 -15.48 17.33
CA ASN A 263 36.57 -15.85 18.18
C ASN A 263 36.88 -14.83 19.29
N GLY A 264 36.05 -13.80 19.42
CA GLY A 264 36.24 -12.78 20.46
C GLY A 264 37.40 -11.82 20.23
N LYS A 265 37.99 -11.82 19.04
CA LYS A 265 39.11 -10.93 18.68
C LYS A 265 38.68 -9.46 18.64
N TYR A 266 37.41 -9.21 18.31
CA TYR A 266 36.83 -7.89 18.30
C TYR A 266 35.63 -7.81 19.25
N ARG A 267 35.55 -6.70 19.99
CA ARG A 267 34.33 -6.27 20.67
C ARG A 267 33.75 -5.09 19.90
N LEU A 268 32.50 -5.16 19.57
CA LEU A 268 31.79 -4.06 18.91
C LEU A 268 31.01 -3.26 19.95
N LEU A 269 31.37 -2.03 20.13
CA LEU A 269 30.64 -1.08 20.98
C LEU A 269 29.79 -0.16 20.08
N ALA A 270 28.70 0.36 20.62
CA ALA A 270 27.86 1.31 19.89
C ALA A 270 28.57 2.63 19.52
N THR A 271 29.68 2.92 20.20
CA THR A 271 30.55 4.07 19.94
C THR A 271 31.62 3.81 18.88
N ASP A 272 31.81 2.54 18.48
CA ASP A 272 32.80 2.20 17.48
C ASP A 272 32.37 2.70 16.11
N LEU A 273 33.35 3.25 15.39
CA LEU A 273 33.18 3.64 14.01
C LEU A 273 33.86 2.59 13.13
N ARG A 274 33.11 2.01 12.20
CA ARG A 274 33.65 1.06 11.22
C ARG A 274 33.62 1.69 9.85
N ILE A 275 34.67 1.47 9.10
CA ILE A 275 34.77 1.86 7.69
C ILE A 275 34.52 0.58 6.89
N VAL A 276 33.47 0.60 6.07
CA VAL A 276 33.02 -0.59 5.37
C VAL A 276 32.82 -0.33 3.87
N ASP A 277 32.91 -1.39 3.10
CA ASP A 277 32.40 -1.39 1.73
C ASP A 277 30.97 -1.88 1.73
N LEU A 278 30.03 -0.99 1.39
CA LEU A 278 28.59 -1.19 1.48
C LEU A 278 28.00 -1.35 0.08
N LEU A 279 27.38 -2.50 -0.18
CA LEU A 279 26.57 -2.73 -1.36
C LEU A 279 25.10 -2.46 -1.03
N GLU A 280 24.54 -1.49 -1.71
CA GLU A 280 23.12 -1.17 -1.70
C GLU A 280 22.46 -1.78 -2.94
N ARG A 281 21.45 -2.63 -2.74
CA ARG A 281 20.63 -3.16 -3.82
C ARG A 281 19.23 -2.57 -3.76
N GLN A 282 18.88 -1.84 -4.79
CA GLN A 282 17.56 -1.31 -4.98
C GLN A 282 16.82 -2.12 -6.04
N THR A 283 15.80 -2.86 -5.62
CA THR A 283 14.96 -3.62 -6.54
C THR A 283 13.81 -2.76 -7.00
N VAL A 284 13.70 -2.59 -8.31
CA VAL A 284 12.58 -1.93 -8.98
C VAL A 284 11.78 -3.01 -9.70
N VAL A 285 10.50 -3.11 -9.39
CA VAL A 285 9.57 -4.03 -10.05
C VAL A 285 8.55 -3.19 -10.82
N GLY A 286 8.72 -3.09 -12.12
CA GLY A 286 7.98 -2.11 -12.91
C GLY A 286 8.29 -0.69 -12.47
N THR A 287 7.30 0.02 -11.91
CA THR A 287 7.47 1.38 -11.34
C THR A 287 7.66 1.38 -9.82
N ILE A 288 7.61 0.22 -9.18
CA ILE A 288 7.69 0.10 -7.72
C ILE A 288 9.14 -0.03 -7.28
N VAL A 289 9.62 0.96 -6.55
CA VAL A 289 10.92 0.94 -5.89
C VAL A 289 10.76 0.27 -4.52
N LYS A 290 11.31 -0.93 -4.33
CA LYS A 290 11.30 -1.62 -3.04
C LYS A 290 12.29 -0.95 -2.08
N LYS A 291 12.09 -1.13 -0.77
CA LYS A 291 13.06 -0.69 0.23
C LYS A 291 14.43 -1.31 -0.09
N PRO A 292 15.52 -0.52 -0.09
CA PRO A 292 16.84 -1.04 -0.40
C PRO A 292 17.27 -2.11 0.61
N THR A 293 18.04 -3.09 0.14
CA THR A 293 18.75 -4.06 0.98
C THR A 293 20.23 -3.75 0.97
N TYR A 294 20.89 -4.04 2.08
CA TYR A 294 22.29 -3.69 2.27
C TYR A 294 23.14 -4.92 2.57
N GLU A 295 24.31 -4.99 1.96
CA GLU A 295 25.33 -5.99 2.28
C GLU A 295 26.66 -5.29 2.58
N ILE A 296 27.34 -5.69 3.65
CA ILE A 296 28.69 -5.24 3.97
C ILE A 296 29.66 -6.25 3.37
N LEU A 297 30.39 -5.82 2.35
CA LEU A 297 31.32 -6.67 1.61
C LEU A 297 32.66 -6.82 2.34
N GLN A 298 33.11 -5.77 3.03
CA GLN A 298 34.33 -5.72 3.79
C GLN A 298 34.18 -4.77 4.96
N VAL A 299 34.78 -5.12 6.13
CA VAL A 299 34.78 -4.30 7.37
C VAL A 299 36.19 -3.83 7.68
#